data_fdd683fd691b884522755f3c8bcf954c
#
_entry.id   fdd683fd691b884522755f3c8bcf954c
#
_cell.length_a   1.000
_cell.length_b   1.000
_cell.length_c   1.000
_cell.angle_alpha   90.00
_cell.angle_beta   90.00
_cell.angle_gamma   90.00
#
_symmetry.space_group_name_H-M   'P 1'
#
loop_
_entity.id
_entity.type
_entity.pdbx_description
1 polymer ?
#
loop_
_entity_poly.entity_id
_entity_poly.type
_entity_poly.pdbx_seq_one_letter_code
_entity_poly.pdbx_strand_id
1 'polypeptide(L)'
;MRIIIAGGGTGGHVIPALAIAQQLKKQFAAEVVFIGTARGIETRLVPQAGFPLELIQVGALKNVSLMTRAKTMFDLPRAIAASSRMLSEFDPEVVIGVGGYASGPAMVAAIRRRLPTLAFEPNVVPGFANRMIARWVSAAAVHFEETCQYFPHCKVTGVPVREPFFSIAAKTDGPLTLLVFGGSQGARAINQAMTTPESLAGLRQKIPGIHIIHQTGQRDYDQVLAAYQQSGISAEVHKFIDDMPGTFGRADLLVCRSGASTVGEITAAGKPAIFVPFPAAADDHQNVNARALERAGAAVVVEESNLCAAYLVDTIAALIGDAGRLKSMSAAAKSLAHPKAVEEIAEMVARLASGE
;
A
#
# COMPACT_ATOMS: atom_id res chain seq x y z
N MET A 1 0.39 28.24 -4.03
CA MET A 1 0.29 27.10 -4.98
C MET A 1 -1.03 26.39 -4.75
N ARG A 2 -1.86 26.22 -5.80
CA ARG A 2 -3.17 25.57 -5.74
C ARG A 2 -3.09 24.20 -6.39
N ILE A 3 -3.44 23.15 -5.66
CA ILE A 3 -3.25 21.75 -6.07
C ILE A 3 -4.55 21.00 -5.94
N ILE A 4 -4.89 20.20 -6.94
CA ILE A 4 -5.93 19.18 -6.83
C ILE A 4 -5.29 17.80 -6.73
N ILE A 5 -5.74 17.01 -5.75
CA ILE A 5 -5.37 15.58 -5.63
C ILE A 5 -6.61 14.74 -5.91
N ALA A 6 -6.55 13.96 -6.98
CA ALA A 6 -7.67 13.15 -7.43
C ALA A 6 -7.41 11.65 -7.21
N GLY A 7 -8.32 10.99 -6.51
CA GLY A 7 -8.25 9.56 -6.26
C GLY A 7 -8.97 9.13 -4.99
N GLY A 8 -8.86 7.86 -4.65
CA GLY A 8 -9.54 7.35 -3.46
C GLY A 8 -9.89 5.86 -3.54
N GLY A 9 -10.93 5.49 -2.80
CA GLY A 9 -11.46 4.13 -2.71
C GLY A 9 -10.85 3.33 -1.57
N THR A 10 -9.53 3.17 -1.53
CA THR A 10 -8.83 2.35 -0.53
C THR A 10 -7.75 3.12 0.22
N GLY A 11 -7.31 2.58 1.38
CA GLY A 11 -6.20 3.15 2.15
C GLY A 11 -4.89 3.26 1.39
N GLY A 12 -4.63 2.33 0.47
CA GLY A 12 -3.43 2.35 -0.37
C GLY A 12 -3.30 3.58 -1.27
N HIS A 13 -4.40 4.24 -1.61
CA HIS A 13 -4.41 5.49 -2.37
C HIS A 13 -4.54 6.72 -1.47
N VAL A 14 -5.44 6.66 -0.49
CA VAL A 14 -5.80 7.84 0.32
C VAL A 14 -4.71 8.22 1.32
N ILE A 15 -4.07 7.24 1.97
CA ILE A 15 -3.04 7.52 2.98
C ILE A 15 -1.80 8.20 2.35
N PRO A 16 -1.22 7.70 1.25
CA PRO A 16 -0.15 8.42 0.55
C PRO A 16 -0.57 9.79 0.04
N ALA A 17 -1.79 9.92 -0.49
CA ALA A 17 -2.33 11.20 -0.96
C ALA A 17 -2.40 12.25 0.16
N LEU A 18 -2.83 11.86 1.36
CA LEU A 18 -2.86 12.74 2.53
C LEU A 18 -1.45 13.15 2.97
N ALA A 19 -0.49 12.22 2.96
CA ALA A 19 0.91 12.55 3.28
C ALA A 19 1.49 13.56 2.28
N ILE A 20 1.24 13.39 0.99
CA ILE A 20 1.63 14.34 -0.06
C ILE A 20 0.97 15.70 0.17
N ALA A 21 -0.34 15.74 0.44
CA ALA A 21 -1.07 16.97 0.71
C ALA A 21 -0.53 17.74 1.93
N GLN A 22 -0.25 17.02 3.02
CA GLN A 22 0.32 17.61 4.23
C GLN A 22 1.72 18.19 3.97
N GLN A 23 2.55 17.49 3.22
CA GLN A 23 3.88 17.98 2.87
C GLN A 23 3.82 19.21 1.96
N LEU A 24 2.97 19.21 0.95
CA LEU A 24 2.75 20.37 0.07
C LEU A 24 2.28 21.60 0.88
N LYS A 25 1.35 21.39 1.81
CA LYS A 25 0.89 22.47 2.70
C LYS A 25 2.00 22.97 3.61
N LYS A 26 2.80 22.07 4.20
CA LYS A 26 3.90 22.41 5.12
C LYS A 26 5.05 23.14 4.43
N GLN A 27 5.48 22.63 3.27
CA GLN A 27 6.71 23.09 2.60
C GLN A 27 6.47 24.27 1.67
N PHE A 28 5.31 24.32 1.00
CA PHE A 28 5.01 25.30 -0.04
C PHE A 28 3.77 26.14 0.24
N ALA A 29 3.18 26.07 1.45
CA ALA A 29 1.94 26.73 1.80
C ALA A 29 0.82 26.48 0.77
N ALA A 30 0.78 25.26 0.19
CA ALA A 30 -0.17 24.92 -0.86
C ALA A 30 -1.60 24.85 -0.33
N GLU A 31 -2.54 25.38 -1.11
CA GLU A 31 -3.96 25.14 -0.97
C GLU A 31 -4.30 23.86 -1.73
N VAL A 32 -4.81 22.84 -1.01
CA VAL A 32 -5.05 21.51 -1.57
C VAL A 32 -6.52 21.15 -1.45
N VAL A 33 -7.12 20.75 -2.57
CA VAL A 33 -8.48 20.22 -2.65
C VAL A 33 -8.43 18.79 -3.18
N PHE A 34 -9.22 17.90 -2.58
CA PHE A 34 -9.34 16.52 -3.04
C PHE A 34 -10.56 16.33 -3.94
N ILE A 35 -10.42 15.48 -4.96
CA ILE A 35 -11.53 14.94 -5.75
C ILE A 35 -11.62 13.44 -5.49
N GLY A 36 -12.75 13.00 -4.93
CA GLY A 36 -13.00 11.60 -4.56
C GLY A 36 -14.38 11.11 -5.02
N THR A 37 -14.77 9.95 -4.48
CA THR A 37 -16.09 9.35 -4.68
C THR A 37 -16.85 9.23 -3.36
N ALA A 38 -18.18 9.15 -3.42
CA ALA A 38 -19.00 9.06 -2.21
C ALA A 38 -18.90 7.70 -1.47
N ARG A 39 -18.19 6.71 -2.01
CA ARG A 39 -18.15 5.33 -1.48
C ARG A 39 -16.81 4.93 -0.89
N GLY A 40 -15.76 5.71 -1.08
CA GLY A 40 -14.40 5.40 -0.62
C GLY A 40 -14.13 5.91 0.81
N ILE A 41 -13.00 5.46 1.37
CA ILE A 41 -12.57 5.90 2.72
C ILE A 41 -12.13 7.37 2.72
N GLU A 42 -11.91 7.98 1.57
CA GLU A 42 -11.61 9.40 1.41
C GLU A 42 -12.69 10.29 2.03
N THR A 43 -13.96 9.87 1.99
CA THR A 43 -15.09 10.62 2.59
C THR A 43 -14.93 10.85 4.09
N ARG A 44 -14.19 9.98 4.76
CA ARG A 44 -13.89 10.09 6.19
C ARG A 44 -12.50 10.70 6.43
N LEU A 45 -11.48 10.15 5.78
CA LEU A 45 -10.08 10.48 6.11
C LEU A 45 -9.66 11.87 5.63
N VAL A 46 -10.13 12.31 4.46
CA VAL A 46 -9.75 13.63 3.91
C VAL A 46 -10.28 14.78 4.78
N PRO A 47 -11.59 14.82 5.15
CA PRO A 47 -12.10 15.85 6.07
C PRO A 47 -11.47 15.78 7.47
N GLN A 48 -11.22 14.57 8.00
CA GLN A 48 -10.54 14.40 9.28
C GLN A 48 -9.12 14.96 9.28
N ALA A 49 -8.44 14.95 8.12
CA ALA A 49 -7.12 15.54 7.94
C ALA A 49 -7.16 17.07 7.68
N GLY A 50 -8.36 17.68 7.64
CA GLY A 50 -8.55 19.12 7.46
C GLY A 50 -8.42 19.60 6.03
N PHE A 51 -8.69 18.72 5.03
CA PHE A 51 -8.71 19.09 3.61
C PHE A 51 -10.12 19.08 3.04
N PRO A 52 -10.45 20.04 2.13
CA PRO A 52 -11.68 20.00 1.36
C PRO A 52 -11.76 18.77 0.46
N LEU A 53 -12.96 18.20 0.33
CA LEU A 53 -13.24 17.04 -0.52
C LEU A 53 -14.44 17.33 -1.42
N GLU A 54 -14.20 17.34 -2.73
CA GLU A 54 -15.21 17.38 -3.76
C GLU A 54 -15.53 15.98 -4.26
N LEU A 55 -16.80 15.70 -4.52
CA LEU A 55 -17.26 14.35 -4.88
C LEU A 55 -17.74 14.30 -6.32
N ILE A 56 -17.24 13.32 -7.08
CA ILE A 56 -17.75 13.01 -8.41
C ILE A 56 -18.46 11.65 -8.41
N GLN A 57 -19.45 11.52 -9.30
CA GLN A 57 -20.15 10.28 -9.52
C GLN A 57 -19.44 9.49 -10.62
N VAL A 58 -18.76 8.42 -10.23
CA VAL A 58 -18.14 7.47 -11.15
C VAL A 58 -18.27 6.05 -10.60
N GLY A 59 -18.59 5.10 -11.47
CA GLY A 59 -18.71 3.68 -11.11
C GLY A 59 -17.42 2.90 -11.37
N ALA A 60 -17.40 1.64 -10.91
CA ALA A 60 -16.34 0.69 -11.20
C ALA A 60 -16.41 0.20 -12.64
N LEU A 61 -15.24 0.01 -13.28
CA LEU A 61 -15.11 -0.55 -14.64
C LEU A 61 -14.61 -2.00 -14.66
N LYS A 62 -13.95 -2.44 -13.58
CA LYS A 62 -13.40 -3.81 -13.46
C LYS A 62 -14.13 -4.60 -12.38
N ASN A 63 -14.19 -5.90 -12.55
CA ASN A 63 -14.80 -6.87 -11.61
C ASN A 63 -16.27 -6.56 -11.29
N VAL A 64 -17.02 -6.04 -12.28
CA VAL A 64 -18.43 -5.69 -12.18
C VAL A 64 -19.23 -6.27 -13.35
N SER A 65 -20.56 -6.39 -13.19
CA SER A 65 -21.44 -6.89 -14.24
C SER A 65 -21.38 -6.04 -15.51
N LEU A 66 -21.73 -6.62 -16.66
CA LEU A 66 -21.79 -5.90 -17.94
C LEU A 66 -22.71 -4.67 -17.87
N MET A 67 -23.81 -4.76 -17.14
CA MET A 67 -24.74 -3.65 -16.93
C MET A 67 -24.10 -2.51 -16.14
N THR A 68 -23.37 -2.82 -15.07
CA THR A 68 -22.62 -1.82 -14.28
C THR A 68 -21.52 -1.18 -15.12
N ARG A 69 -20.83 -1.97 -15.97
CA ARG A 69 -19.79 -1.48 -16.88
C ARG A 69 -20.38 -0.51 -17.92
N ALA A 70 -21.50 -0.86 -18.54
CA ALA A 70 -22.21 0.02 -19.47
C ALA A 70 -22.63 1.33 -18.78
N LYS A 71 -23.24 1.25 -17.58
CA LYS A 71 -23.61 2.44 -16.80
C LYS A 71 -22.41 3.33 -16.53
N THR A 72 -21.27 2.75 -16.08
CA THR A 72 -20.05 3.53 -15.82
C THR A 72 -19.52 4.21 -17.08
N MET A 73 -19.60 3.55 -18.24
CA MET A 73 -19.21 4.17 -19.53
C MET A 73 -20.10 5.38 -19.88
N PHE A 74 -21.38 5.35 -19.55
CA PHE A 74 -22.28 6.51 -19.72
C PHE A 74 -22.02 7.61 -18.68
N ASP A 75 -21.61 7.25 -17.46
CA ASP A 75 -21.32 8.21 -16.40
C ASP A 75 -19.93 8.87 -16.56
N LEU A 76 -19.00 8.23 -17.27
CA LEU A 76 -17.64 8.73 -17.45
C LEU A 76 -17.55 10.14 -18.08
N PRO A 77 -18.29 10.47 -19.17
CA PRO A 77 -18.30 11.84 -19.73
C PRO A 77 -18.83 12.88 -18.74
N ARG A 78 -19.85 12.51 -17.93
CA ARG A 78 -20.39 13.39 -16.88
C ARG A 78 -19.37 13.62 -15.76
N ALA A 79 -18.65 12.57 -15.34
CA ALA A 79 -17.58 12.68 -14.35
C ALA A 79 -16.43 13.56 -14.84
N ILE A 80 -16.03 13.44 -16.10
CA ILE A 80 -15.04 14.30 -16.74
C ILE A 80 -15.52 15.76 -16.78
N ALA A 81 -16.77 16.00 -17.16
CA ALA A 81 -17.36 17.35 -17.20
C ALA A 81 -17.46 17.97 -15.80
N ALA A 82 -17.86 17.19 -14.78
CA ALA A 82 -17.87 17.63 -13.39
C ALA A 82 -16.46 17.99 -12.90
N SER A 83 -15.48 17.10 -13.14
CA SER A 83 -14.08 17.38 -12.83
C SER A 83 -13.59 18.64 -13.55
N SER A 84 -13.90 18.82 -14.84
CA SER A 84 -13.50 20.01 -15.59
C SER A 84 -14.08 21.31 -15.02
N ARG A 85 -15.30 21.27 -14.47
CA ARG A 85 -15.91 22.41 -13.76
C ARG A 85 -15.14 22.72 -12.48
N MET A 86 -14.88 21.72 -11.64
CA MET A 86 -14.09 21.87 -10.41
C MET A 86 -12.70 22.46 -10.70
N LEU A 87 -12.03 21.96 -11.76
CA LEU A 87 -10.77 22.51 -12.24
C LEU A 87 -10.88 23.99 -12.67
N SER A 88 -12.02 24.39 -13.27
CA SER A 88 -12.24 25.80 -13.65
C SER A 88 -12.50 26.71 -12.45
N GLU A 89 -13.25 26.23 -11.47
CA GLU A 89 -13.62 26.99 -10.27
C GLU A 89 -12.43 27.16 -9.33
N PHE A 90 -11.64 26.11 -9.13
CA PHE A 90 -10.47 26.14 -8.24
C PHE A 90 -9.21 26.69 -8.93
N ASP A 91 -9.09 26.55 -10.25
CA ASP A 91 -7.95 26.98 -11.09
C ASP A 91 -6.59 26.48 -10.55
N PRO A 92 -6.37 25.15 -10.51
CA PRO A 92 -5.17 24.56 -9.95
C PRO A 92 -3.95 24.74 -10.87
N GLU A 93 -2.77 24.90 -10.29
CA GLU A 93 -1.49 24.91 -10.99
C GLU A 93 -1.03 23.50 -11.36
N VAL A 94 -1.36 22.49 -10.54
CA VAL A 94 -1.03 21.08 -10.80
C VAL A 94 -2.18 20.19 -10.35
N VAL A 95 -2.41 19.09 -11.08
CA VAL A 95 -3.35 18.03 -10.72
C VAL A 95 -2.58 16.72 -10.48
N ILE A 96 -2.77 16.12 -9.32
CA ILE A 96 -2.12 14.86 -8.92
C ILE A 96 -3.15 13.72 -8.98
N GLY A 97 -2.86 12.69 -9.77
CA GLY A 97 -3.64 11.45 -9.81
C GLY A 97 -3.00 10.38 -8.94
N VAL A 98 -3.69 9.91 -7.89
CA VAL A 98 -3.16 8.89 -6.97
C VAL A 98 -3.79 7.51 -7.19
N GLY A 99 -4.54 7.35 -8.27
CA GLY A 99 -5.27 6.10 -8.56
C GLY A 99 -6.68 6.06 -7.95
N GLY A 100 -7.37 4.95 -8.17
CA GLY A 100 -8.78 4.81 -7.82
C GLY A 100 -9.73 5.41 -8.88
N TYR A 101 -11.04 5.30 -8.63
CA TYR A 101 -12.04 5.62 -9.64
C TYR A 101 -12.16 7.11 -9.95
N ALA A 102 -11.91 8.00 -9.00
CA ALA A 102 -11.99 9.45 -9.20
C ALA A 102 -10.79 9.99 -9.97
N SER A 103 -9.63 9.33 -9.90
CA SER A 103 -8.40 9.79 -10.55
C SER A 103 -8.54 9.89 -12.07
N GLY A 104 -9.11 8.87 -12.73
CA GLY A 104 -9.23 8.83 -14.19
C GLY A 104 -9.94 10.05 -14.79
N PRO A 105 -11.19 10.35 -14.42
CA PRO A 105 -11.94 11.50 -14.93
C PRO A 105 -11.25 12.84 -14.66
N ALA A 106 -10.71 13.04 -13.46
CA ALA A 106 -10.04 14.29 -13.09
C ALA A 106 -8.75 14.49 -13.89
N MET A 107 -7.92 13.45 -14.04
CA MET A 107 -6.70 13.52 -14.82
C MET A 107 -6.97 13.73 -16.32
N VAL A 108 -7.99 13.06 -16.89
CA VAL A 108 -8.41 13.29 -18.27
C VAL A 108 -8.86 14.74 -18.47
N ALA A 109 -9.63 15.30 -17.54
CA ALA A 109 -10.05 16.70 -17.58
C ALA A 109 -8.84 17.66 -17.52
N ALA A 110 -7.88 17.39 -16.62
CA ALA A 110 -6.66 18.18 -16.49
C ALA A 110 -5.80 18.16 -17.77
N ILE A 111 -5.57 16.98 -18.34
CA ILE A 111 -4.80 16.79 -19.57
C ILE A 111 -5.46 17.53 -20.75
N ARG A 112 -6.79 17.44 -20.91
CA ARG A 112 -7.52 18.17 -21.95
C ARG A 112 -7.41 19.68 -21.81
N ARG A 113 -7.27 20.17 -20.59
CA ARG A 113 -7.07 21.59 -20.28
C ARG A 113 -5.60 22.01 -20.35
N ARG A 114 -4.70 21.09 -20.65
CA ARG A 114 -3.24 21.29 -20.67
C ARG A 114 -2.68 21.78 -19.32
N LEU A 115 -3.30 21.39 -18.22
CA LEU A 115 -2.77 21.62 -16.88
C LEU A 115 -1.61 20.66 -16.62
N PRO A 116 -0.57 21.07 -15.87
CA PRO A 116 0.47 20.18 -15.40
C PRO A 116 -0.13 19.04 -14.55
N THR A 117 0.33 17.82 -14.81
CA THR A 117 -0.21 16.62 -14.16
C THR A 117 0.89 15.73 -13.61
N LEU A 118 0.71 15.24 -12.38
CA LEU A 118 1.56 14.22 -11.78
C LEU A 118 0.75 12.93 -11.55
N ALA A 119 1.23 11.80 -12.05
CA ALA A 119 0.70 10.49 -11.67
C ALA A 119 1.52 9.93 -10.51
N PHE A 120 0.87 9.57 -9.41
CA PHE A 120 1.48 8.79 -8.34
C PHE A 120 1.07 7.33 -8.47
N GLU A 121 2.07 6.41 -8.59
CA GLU A 121 1.83 4.98 -8.74
C GLU A 121 2.67 4.16 -7.75
N PRO A 122 2.04 3.58 -6.75
CA PRO A 122 2.74 2.83 -5.73
C PRO A 122 2.99 1.34 -6.08
N ASN A 123 2.43 0.83 -7.18
CA ASN A 123 2.56 -0.57 -7.59
C ASN A 123 3.51 -0.73 -8.78
N VAL A 124 4.10 -1.91 -8.94
CA VAL A 124 4.93 -2.24 -10.12
C VAL A 124 4.14 -2.11 -11.41
N VAL A 125 2.93 -2.68 -11.45
CA VAL A 125 2.01 -2.53 -12.59
C VAL A 125 1.03 -1.42 -12.28
N PRO A 126 0.99 -0.34 -13.09
CA PRO A 126 0.08 0.76 -12.85
C PRO A 126 -1.38 0.31 -12.84
N GLY A 127 -2.14 0.83 -11.89
CA GLY A 127 -3.57 0.66 -11.85
C GLY A 127 -4.25 1.18 -13.13
N PHE A 128 -5.43 0.67 -13.45
CA PHE A 128 -6.13 0.97 -14.71
C PHE A 128 -6.24 2.47 -15.01
N ALA A 129 -6.57 3.29 -14.02
CA ALA A 129 -6.70 4.74 -14.20
C ALA A 129 -5.37 5.38 -14.63
N ASN A 130 -4.26 5.07 -13.93
CA ASN A 130 -2.94 5.60 -14.24
C ASN A 130 -2.43 5.07 -15.58
N ARG A 131 -2.66 3.79 -15.91
CA ARG A 131 -2.27 3.19 -17.19
C ARG A 131 -2.95 3.84 -18.38
N MET A 132 -4.23 4.21 -18.23
CA MET A 132 -5.01 4.87 -19.30
C MET A 132 -4.45 6.26 -19.68
N ILE A 133 -3.87 6.97 -18.73
CA ILE A 133 -3.38 8.34 -18.93
C ILE A 133 -1.85 8.43 -19.02
N ALA A 134 -1.14 7.34 -18.80
CA ALA A 134 0.31 7.28 -18.58
C ALA A 134 1.12 8.10 -19.59
N ARG A 135 0.79 8.00 -20.89
CA ARG A 135 1.52 8.68 -21.97
C ARG A 135 1.30 10.19 -22.04
N TRP A 136 0.28 10.73 -21.35
CA TRP A 136 -0.12 12.14 -21.45
C TRP A 136 0.12 12.92 -20.17
N VAL A 137 0.53 12.27 -19.07
CA VAL A 137 0.88 12.98 -17.83
C VAL A 137 2.21 13.72 -17.99
N SER A 138 2.34 14.85 -17.30
CA SER A 138 3.57 15.66 -17.35
C SER A 138 4.72 14.96 -16.64
N ALA A 139 4.46 14.27 -15.52
CA ALA A 139 5.44 13.47 -14.81
C ALA A 139 4.75 12.32 -14.03
N ALA A 140 5.56 11.33 -13.60
CA ALA A 140 5.12 10.27 -12.72
C ALA A 140 6.10 10.07 -11.56
N ALA A 141 5.56 9.97 -10.35
CA ALA A 141 6.26 9.55 -9.15
C ALA A 141 5.87 8.10 -8.85
N VAL A 142 6.84 7.20 -8.83
CA VAL A 142 6.59 5.76 -8.72
C VAL A 142 7.38 5.13 -7.58
N HIS A 143 6.92 3.96 -7.12
CA HIS A 143 7.63 3.23 -6.08
C HIS A 143 8.73 2.31 -6.65
N PHE A 144 8.47 1.66 -7.78
CA PHE A 144 9.36 0.67 -8.38
C PHE A 144 9.94 1.17 -9.71
N GLU A 145 11.20 0.84 -9.97
CA GLU A 145 11.88 1.23 -11.22
C GLU A 145 11.19 0.62 -12.46
N GLU A 146 10.71 -0.62 -12.34
CA GLU A 146 10.00 -1.29 -13.43
C GLU A 146 8.71 -0.56 -13.86
N THR A 147 8.15 0.28 -12.99
CA THR A 147 6.97 1.08 -13.30
C THR A 147 7.27 2.21 -14.29
N CYS A 148 8.52 2.64 -14.37
CA CYS A 148 8.94 3.72 -15.27
C CYS A 148 8.75 3.36 -16.76
N GLN A 149 8.73 2.10 -17.14
CA GLN A 149 8.44 1.69 -18.54
C GLN A 149 7.06 2.17 -19.05
N TYR A 150 6.14 2.50 -18.15
CA TYR A 150 4.78 2.94 -18.53
C TYR A 150 4.67 4.46 -18.71
N PHE A 151 5.61 5.25 -18.15
CA PHE A 151 5.53 6.70 -18.08
C PHE A 151 6.73 7.37 -18.75
N PRO A 152 6.52 8.33 -19.67
CA PRO A 152 7.63 8.98 -20.40
C PRO A 152 8.54 9.83 -19.49
N HIS A 153 7.99 10.44 -18.43
CA HIS A 153 8.72 11.25 -17.45
C HIS A 153 8.50 10.68 -16.06
N CYS A 154 9.36 9.78 -15.66
CA CYS A 154 9.25 8.99 -14.46
C CYS A 154 10.39 9.27 -13.48
N LYS A 155 10.06 9.35 -12.20
CA LYS A 155 11.04 9.35 -11.10
C LYS A 155 10.64 8.29 -10.06
N VAL A 156 11.60 7.45 -9.67
CA VAL A 156 11.43 6.54 -8.53
C VAL A 156 11.59 7.35 -7.25
N THR A 157 10.50 7.60 -6.57
CA THR A 157 10.44 8.35 -5.31
C THR A 157 10.15 7.47 -4.12
N GLY A 158 9.64 6.25 -4.36
CA GLY A 158 9.05 5.43 -3.31
C GLY A 158 7.63 5.84 -2.97
N VAL A 159 7.10 5.23 -1.91
CA VAL A 159 5.80 5.60 -1.32
C VAL A 159 6.01 6.38 -0.03
N PRO A 160 5.16 7.37 0.28
CA PRO A 160 5.15 8.01 1.59
C PRO A 160 4.92 6.99 2.71
N VAL A 161 5.90 6.87 3.61
CA VAL A 161 5.85 6.00 4.79
C VAL A 161 6.03 6.87 6.03
N ARG A 162 5.33 6.53 7.11
CA ARG A 162 5.44 7.24 8.40
C ARG A 162 6.89 7.16 8.93
N GLU A 163 7.41 8.28 9.41
CA GLU A 163 8.81 8.40 9.89
C GLU A 163 9.23 7.32 10.91
N PRO A 164 8.39 6.92 11.90
CA PRO A 164 8.78 5.89 12.86
C PRO A 164 9.23 4.56 12.26
N PHE A 165 8.80 4.20 11.05
CA PHE A 165 9.28 2.97 10.39
C PHE A 165 10.76 3.05 9.98
N PHE A 166 11.27 4.23 9.64
CA PHE A 166 12.68 4.42 9.26
C PHE A 166 13.62 4.38 10.45
N SER A 167 13.10 4.66 11.66
CA SER A 167 13.85 4.76 12.91
C SER A 167 13.84 3.48 13.74
N ILE A 168 13.26 2.39 13.21
CA ILE A 168 13.21 1.11 13.91
C ILE A 168 14.64 0.55 14.08
N ALA A 169 15.06 0.38 15.34
CA ALA A 169 16.32 -0.27 15.65
C ALA A 169 16.27 -1.78 15.38
N ALA A 170 17.44 -2.37 15.13
CA ALA A 170 17.54 -3.82 15.09
C ALA A 170 17.21 -4.40 16.46
N LYS A 171 16.40 -5.45 16.48
CA LYS A 171 16.11 -6.18 17.73
C LYS A 171 17.36 -6.92 18.19
N THR A 172 17.75 -6.76 19.43
CA THR A 172 18.96 -7.34 20.01
C THR A 172 18.70 -8.47 20.98
N ASP A 173 17.49 -8.53 21.55
CA ASP A 173 17.15 -9.45 22.63
C ASP A 173 15.66 -9.89 22.58
N GLY A 174 15.29 -10.79 23.47
CA GLY A 174 13.95 -11.33 23.59
C GLY A 174 13.69 -12.60 22.75
N PRO A 175 12.48 -13.17 22.82
CA PRO A 175 12.10 -14.38 22.09
C PRO A 175 12.05 -14.11 20.59
N LEU A 176 12.31 -15.15 19.78
CA LEU A 176 12.05 -15.09 18.33
C LEU A 176 10.58 -14.74 18.10
N THR A 177 10.33 -13.64 17.42
CA THR A 177 8.99 -13.07 17.28
C THR A 177 8.57 -13.01 15.81
N LEU A 178 7.46 -13.63 15.51
CA LEU A 178 6.79 -13.59 14.21
C LEU A 178 5.63 -12.61 14.26
N LEU A 179 5.63 -11.62 13.36
CA LEU A 179 4.48 -10.72 13.18
C LEU A 179 3.66 -11.19 11.97
N VAL A 180 2.38 -11.47 12.21
CA VAL A 180 1.43 -11.94 11.20
C VAL A 180 0.33 -10.91 11.02
N PHE A 181 0.09 -10.44 9.78
CA PHE A 181 -0.98 -9.49 9.49
C PHE A 181 -1.43 -9.51 8.02
N GLY A 182 -2.70 -9.17 7.79
CA GLY A 182 -3.30 -9.13 6.45
C GLY A 182 -3.81 -7.76 6.03
N GLY A 183 -3.34 -6.68 6.69
CA GLY A 183 -3.91 -5.34 6.59
C GLY A 183 -5.06 -5.13 7.58
N SER A 184 -5.74 -3.98 7.53
CA SER A 184 -6.75 -3.55 8.53
C SER A 184 -7.95 -4.50 8.68
N GLN A 185 -8.28 -5.24 7.63
CA GLN A 185 -9.40 -6.21 7.64
C GLN A 185 -8.97 -7.64 7.99
N GLY A 186 -7.66 -7.86 8.17
CA GLY A 186 -7.07 -9.19 8.26
C GLY A 186 -7.00 -9.91 6.91
N ALA A 187 -6.46 -11.12 6.91
CA ALA A 187 -6.39 -12.00 5.74
C ALA A 187 -6.77 -13.42 6.13
N ARG A 188 -7.99 -13.82 5.83
CA ARG A 188 -8.55 -15.10 6.27
C ARG A 188 -7.66 -16.30 5.91
N ALA A 189 -7.10 -16.33 4.69
CA ALA A 189 -6.22 -17.40 4.27
C ALA A 189 -4.96 -17.49 5.15
N ILE A 190 -4.33 -16.36 5.48
CA ILE A 190 -3.19 -16.31 6.38
C ILE A 190 -3.60 -16.73 7.79
N ASN A 191 -4.71 -16.17 8.32
CA ASN A 191 -5.23 -16.52 9.64
C ASN A 191 -5.46 -18.03 9.78
N GLN A 192 -6.12 -18.63 8.79
CA GLN A 192 -6.37 -20.07 8.75
C GLN A 192 -5.06 -20.87 8.65
N ALA A 193 -4.17 -20.52 7.71
CA ALA A 193 -2.91 -21.24 7.53
C ALA A 193 -2.02 -21.22 8.79
N MET A 194 -2.06 -20.14 9.56
CA MET A 194 -1.30 -20.01 10.81
C MET A 194 -1.90 -20.78 12.00
N THR A 195 -3.19 -21.11 11.96
CA THR A 195 -3.93 -21.64 13.13
C THR A 195 -4.54 -23.03 12.93
N THR A 196 -4.17 -23.75 11.87
CA THR A 196 -4.51 -25.16 11.79
C THR A 196 -3.78 -25.96 12.88
N PRO A 197 -4.33 -27.08 13.35
CA PRO A 197 -3.66 -27.95 14.33
C PRO A 197 -2.25 -28.35 13.88
N GLU A 198 -2.06 -28.63 12.58
CA GLU A 198 -0.79 -29.02 11.98
C GLU A 198 0.23 -27.88 12.02
N SER A 199 -0.21 -26.64 11.72
CA SER A 199 0.65 -25.46 11.78
C SER A 199 1.12 -25.18 13.19
N LEU A 200 0.22 -25.23 14.16
CA LEU A 200 0.52 -24.98 15.57
C LEU A 200 1.45 -26.04 16.15
N ALA A 201 1.20 -27.33 15.83
CA ALA A 201 2.10 -28.42 16.23
C ALA A 201 3.49 -28.28 15.58
N GLY A 202 3.54 -27.94 14.27
CA GLY A 202 4.78 -27.75 13.54
C GLY A 202 5.60 -26.57 14.05
N LEU A 203 4.97 -25.42 14.32
CA LEU A 203 5.63 -24.24 14.90
C LEU A 203 6.24 -24.55 16.26
N ARG A 204 5.48 -25.21 17.15
CA ARG A 204 5.96 -25.60 18.47
C ARG A 204 7.14 -26.56 18.38
N GLN A 205 7.10 -27.51 17.45
CA GLN A 205 8.15 -28.51 17.28
C GLN A 205 9.42 -27.92 16.65
N LYS A 206 9.28 -27.11 15.57
CA LYS A 206 10.41 -26.64 14.77
C LYS A 206 11.03 -25.35 15.30
N ILE A 207 10.25 -24.54 16.04
CA ILE A 207 10.68 -23.26 16.59
C ILE A 207 10.25 -23.16 18.06
N PRO A 208 10.89 -23.92 18.96
CA PRO A 208 10.56 -23.87 20.38
C PRO A 208 10.71 -22.45 20.94
N GLY A 209 9.71 -21.99 21.69
CA GLY A 209 9.74 -20.66 22.31
C GLY A 209 9.41 -19.49 21.35
N ILE A 210 8.94 -19.77 20.14
CA ILE A 210 8.45 -18.70 19.25
C ILE A 210 7.34 -17.88 19.92
N HIS A 211 7.42 -16.57 19.78
CA HIS A 211 6.35 -15.64 20.13
C HIS A 211 5.67 -15.13 18.86
N ILE A 212 4.35 -15.05 18.86
CA ILE A 212 3.56 -14.62 17.68
C ILE A 212 2.77 -13.39 18.05
N ILE A 213 2.89 -12.33 17.22
CA ILE A 213 2.00 -11.18 17.27
C ILE A 213 1.12 -11.27 16.02
N HIS A 214 -0.21 -11.37 16.20
CA HIS A 214 -1.12 -11.62 15.08
C HIS A 214 -2.25 -10.61 15.02
N GLN A 215 -2.27 -9.79 13.96
CA GLN A 215 -3.41 -8.93 13.62
C GLN A 215 -4.36 -9.68 12.69
N THR A 216 -5.48 -10.13 13.21
CA THR A 216 -6.44 -11.01 12.52
C THR A 216 -7.51 -10.27 11.71
N GLY A 217 -7.75 -8.99 12.01
CA GLY A 217 -9.00 -8.31 11.67
C GLY A 217 -10.13 -8.71 12.62
N GLN A 218 -11.28 -8.04 12.51
CA GLN A 218 -12.43 -8.23 13.41
C GLN A 218 -13.07 -9.61 13.27
N ARG A 219 -13.11 -10.17 12.04
CA ARG A 219 -13.92 -11.38 11.73
C ARG A 219 -13.39 -12.66 12.33
N ASP A 220 -12.07 -12.84 12.28
CA ASP A 220 -11.43 -14.13 12.64
C ASP A 220 -10.80 -14.09 14.02
N TYR A 221 -10.94 -12.97 14.76
CA TYR A 221 -10.26 -12.74 16.04
C TYR A 221 -10.50 -13.84 17.06
N ASP A 222 -11.77 -14.14 17.37
CA ASP A 222 -12.11 -15.09 18.43
C ASP A 222 -11.62 -16.51 18.09
N GLN A 223 -11.71 -16.92 16.82
CA GLN A 223 -11.23 -18.22 16.34
C GLN A 223 -9.71 -18.33 16.46
N VAL A 224 -8.97 -17.30 16.02
CA VAL A 224 -7.50 -17.29 16.07
C VAL A 224 -7.01 -17.26 17.52
N LEU A 225 -7.64 -16.45 18.38
CA LEU A 225 -7.30 -16.38 19.80
C LEU A 225 -7.46 -17.75 20.48
N ALA A 226 -8.61 -18.40 20.27
CA ALA A 226 -8.87 -19.73 20.84
C ALA A 226 -7.85 -20.79 20.36
N ALA A 227 -7.46 -20.75 19.09
CA ALA A 227 -6.49 -21.69 18.52
C ALA A 227 -5.10 -21.54 19.17
N TYR A 228 -4.60 -20.31 19.36
CA TYR A 228 -3.32 -20.10 20.05
C TYR A 228 -3.40 -20.50 21.54
N GLN A 229 -4.47 -20.15 22.24
CA GLN A 229 -4.65 -20.55 23.65
C GLN A 229 -4.64 -22.06 23.84
N GLN A 230 -5.31 -22.82 22.98
CA GLN A 230 -5.35 -24.26 23.00
C GLN A 230 -4.01 -24.93 22.66
N SER A 231 -3.21 -24.27 21.80
CA SER A 231 -1.92 -24.80 21.36
C SER A 231 -0.80 -24.65 22.38
N GLY A 232 -0.93 -23.73 23.34
CA GLY A 232 0.13 -23.36 24.28
C GLY A 232 1.28 -22.54 23.63
N ILE A 233 1.14 -22.04 22.40
CA ILE A 233 2.08 -21.13 21.79
C ILE A 233 1.89 -19.73 22.40
N SER A 234 3.00 -19.07 22.75
CA SER A 234 2.98 -17.67 23.20
C SER A 234 2.50 -16.75 22.08
N ALA A 235 1.34 -16.12 22.24
CA ALA A 235 0.78 -15.26 21.21
C ALA A 235 0.04 -14.04 21.77
N GLU A 236 0.25 -12.89 21.12
CA GLU A 236 -0.55 -11.68 21.26
C GLU A 236 -1.48 -11.57 20.03
N VAL A 237 -2.78 -11.65 20.25
CA VAL A 237 -3.77 -11.59 19.16
C VAL A 237 -4.51 -10.28 19.22
N HIS A 238 -4.56 -9.57 18.10
CA HIS A 238 -5.17 -8.25 17.98
C HIS A 238 -6.18 -8.21 16.82
N LYS A 239 -7.30 -7.55 17.03
CA LYS A 239 -8.21 -7.20 15.94
C LYS A 239 -7.57 -6.18 15.01
N PHE A 240 -6.87 -5.21 15.60
CA PHE A 240 -6.13 -4.16 14.94
C PHE A 240 -4.94 -3.73 15.81
N ILE A 241 -3.81 -3.40 15.20
CA ILE A 241 -2.60 -2.91 15.87
C ILE A 241 -2.44 -1.43 15.54
N ASP A 242 -2.58 -0.57 16.54
CA ASP A 242 -2.44 0.90 16.38
C ASP A 242 -0.97 1.30 16.23
N ASP A 243 -0.10 0.75 17.09
CA ASP A 243 1.35 0.98 17.04
C ASP A 243 2.03 -0.11 16.19
N MET A 244 1.83 -0.04 14.88
CA MET A 244 2.51 -0.94 13.95
C MET A 244 4.04 -0.74 13.92
N PRO A 245 4.59 0.50 13.94
CA PRO A 245 6.05 0.69 14.01
C PRO A 245 6.69 0.02 15.23
N GLY A 246 6.15 0.20 16.43
CA GLY A 246 6.65 -0.46 17.64
C GLY A 246 6.55 -1.98 17.54
N THR A 247 5.49 -2.49 16.93
CA THR A 247 5.31 -3.93 16.70
C THR A 247 6.32 -4.48 15.69
N PHE A 248 6.62 -3.74 14.61
CA PHE A 248 7.69 -4.10 13.68
C PHE A 248 9.05 -4.15 14.40
N GLY A 249 9.30 -3.24 15.33
CA GLY A 249 10.53 -3.25 16.16
C GLY A 249 10.73 -4.57 16.90
N ARG A 250 9.64 -5.16 17.42
CA ARG A 250 9.64 -6.42 18.17
C ARG A 250 9.77 -7.68 17.29
N ALA A 251 9.45 -7.58 16.00
CA ALA A 251 9.41 -8.72 15.08
C ALA A 251 10.79 -9.04 14.47
N ASP A 252 11.10 -10.32 14.32
CA ASP A 252 12.25 -10.84 13.58
C ASP A 252 11.90 -11.19 12.13
N LEU A 253 10.69 -11.68 11.90
CA LEU A 253 10.17 -12.04 10.58
C LEU A 253 8.69 -11.65 10.47
N LEU A 254 8.26 -11.24 9.30
CA LEU A 254 6.89 -10.87 9.01
C LEU A 254 6.23 -11.89 8.07
N VAL A 255 4.94 -12.19 8.30
CA VAL A 255 4.07 -12.92 7.36
C VAL A 255 2.88 -12.01 7.03
N CYS A 256 2.77 -11.56 5.78
CA CYS A 256 1.74 -10.56 5.45
C CYS A 256 1.34 -10.54 3.97
N ARG A 257 0.34 -9.71 3.65
CA ARG A 257 0.02 -9.31 2.27
C ARG A 257 1.05 -8.31 1.73
N SER A 258 1.13 -8.21 0.40
CA SER A 258 2.09 -7.38 -0.34
C SER A 258 1.46 -6.14 -1.00
N GLY A 259 0.53 -5.49 -0.29
CA GLY A 259 0.04 -4.17 -0.70
C GLY A 259 1.17 -3.13 -0.70
N ALA A 260 1.12 -2.15 -1.61
CA ALA A 260 2.20 -1.19 -1.80
C ALA A 260 2.61 -0.44 -0.52
N SER A 261 1.65 -0.04 0.33
CA SER A 261 1.97 0.60 1.61
C SER A 261 2.72 -0.35 2.56
N THR A 262 2.31 -1.63 2.61
CA THR A 262 2.98 -2.65 3.43
C THR A 262 4.41 -2.89 2.93
N VAL A 263 4.60 -2.96 1.61
CA VAL A 263 5.92 -3.07 0.99
C VAL A 263 6.80 -1.89 1.38
N GLY A 264 6.27 -0.66 1.29
CA GLY A 264 6.99 0.55 1.72
C GLY A 264 7.35 0.54 3.21
N GLU A 265 6.42 0.11 4.09
CA GLU A 265 6.68 -0.01 5.53
C GLU A 265 7.76 -1.05 5.84
N ILE A 266 7.76 -2.19 5.14
CA ILE A 266 8.74 -3.27 5.27
C ILE A 266 10.14 -2.80 4.84
N THR A 267 10.23 -2.12 3.70
CA THR A 267 11.52 -1.58 3.22
C THR A 267 12.03 -0.47 4.13
N ALA A 268 11.17 0.45 4.58
CA ALA A 268 11.51 1.49 5.54
C ALA A 268 12.04 0.92 6.86
N ALA A 269 11.40 -0.13 7.37
CA ALA A 269 11.79 -0.81 8.60
C ALA A 269 13.01 -1.74 8.43
N GLY A 270 13.35 -2.13 7.20
CA GLY A 270 14.38 -3.12 6.93
C GLY A 270 14.04 -4.49 7.53
N LYS A 271 12.79 -4.94 7.44
CA LYS A 271 12.35 -6.22 8.02
C LYS A 271 12.24 -7.32 6.98
N PRO A 272 12.75 -8.53 7.25
CA PRO A 272 12.54 -9.68 6.38
C PRO A 272 11.06 -10.09 6.39
N ALA A 273 10.54 -10.50 5.24
CA ALA A 273 9.14 -10.82 5.09
C ALA A 273 8.88 -12.10 4.27
N ILE A 274 7.84 -12.82 4.64
CA ILE A 274 7.15 -13.80 3.80
C ILE A 274 5.87 -13.12 3.30
N PHE A 275 5.79 -12.88 2.01
CA PHE A 275 4.58 -12.36 1.40
C PHE A 275 3.65 -13.49 0.97
N VAL A 276 2.38 -13.31 1.31
CA VAL A 276 1.27 -14.12 0.79
C VAL A 276 0.38 -13.16 -0.02
N PRO A 277 0.65 -12.97 -1.33
CA PRO A 277 -0.12 -12.04 -2.16
C PRO A 277 -1.61 -12.38 -2.19
N PHE A 278 -2.48 -11.36 -2.24
CA PHE A 278 -3.91 -11.56 -2.36
C PHE A 278 -4.28 -11.87 -3.82
N PRO A 279 -4.80 -13.07 -4.15
CA PRO A 279 -4.98 -13.50 -5.54
C PRO A 279 -6.07 -12.73 -6.29
N ALA A 280 -7.03 -12.14 -5.57
CA ALA A 280 -8.08 -11.30 -6.17
C ALA A 280 -7.69 -9.81 -6.25
N ALA A 281 -6.42 -9.47 -6.01
CA ALA A 281 -5.94 -8.11 -6.19
C ALA A 281 -6.07 -7.67 -7.65
N ALA A 282 -6.50 -6.42 -7.87
CA ALA A 282 -6.69 -5.90 -9.21
C ALA A 282 -5.37 -5.98 -10.01
N ASP A 283 -5.42 -6.48 -11.24
CA ASP A 283 -4.25 -6.63 -12.12
C ASP A 283 -3.08 -7.42 -11.48
N ASP A 284 -3.37 -8.29 -10.52
CA ASP A 284 -2.39 -9.13 -9.79
C ASP A 284 -1.25 -8.31 -9.14
N HIS A 285 -1.52 -7.03 -8.83
CA HIS A 285 -0.48 -6.10 -8.37
C HIS A 285 0.24 -6.57 -7.10
N GLN A 286 -0.45 -7.31 -6.19
CA GLN A 286 0.21 -7.78 -4.97
C GLN A 286 1.27 -8.85 -5.27
N ASN A 287 1.01 -9.78 -6.18
CA ASN A 287 2.00 -10.78 -6.58
C ASN A 287 3.21 -10.12 -7.24
N VAL A 288 2.97 -9.18 -8.15
CA VAL A 288 4.05 -8.47 -8.85
C VAL A 288 4.90 -7.62 -7.87
N ASN A 289 4.29 -6.93 -6.91
CA ASN A 289 4.99 -6.20 -5.85
C ASN A 289 5.84 -7.16 -4.99
N ALA A 290 5.27 -8.30 -4.57
CA ALA A 290 5.98 -9.30 -3.77
C ALA A 290 7.20 -9.87 -4.52
N ARG A 291 7.03 -10.20 -5.80
CA ARG A 291 8.11 -10.73 -6.65
C ARG A 291 9.24 -9.70 -6.88
N ALA A 292 8.93 -8.40 -6.91
CA ALA A 292 9.97 -7.37 -6.96
C ALA A 292 10.89 -7.41 -5.74
N LEU A 293 10.33 -7.52 -4.52
CA LEU A 293 11.13 -7.66 -3.31
C LEU A 293 11.84 -9.02 -3.21
N GLU A 294 11.23 -10.09 -3.70
CA GLU A 294 11.86 -11.41 -3.74
C GLU A 294 13.09 -11.41 -4.67
N ARG A 295 13.00 -10.82 -5.86
CA ARG A 295 14.15 -10.65 -6.77
C ARG A 295 15.28 -9.84 -6.14
N ALA A 296 14.94 -8.84 -5.33
CA ALA A 296 15.91 -8.05 -4.58
C ALA A 296 16.50 -8.78 -3.34
N GLY A 297 16.03 -10.00 -3.04
CA GLY A 297 16.47 -10.77 -1.88
C GLY A 297 15.90 -10.28 -0.55
N ALA A 298 14.89 -9.41 -0.55
CA ALA A 298 14.30 -8.80 0.64
C ALA A 298 13.13 -9.63 1.21
N ALA A 299 12.55 -10.54 0.44
CA ALA A 299 11.38 -11.32 0.83
C ALA A 299 11.39 -12.73 0.23
N VAL A 300 10.49 -13.58 0.74
CA VAL A 300 10.09 -14.86 0.15
C VAL A 300 8.60 -14.76 -0.19
N VAL A 301 8.19 -15.32 -1.33
CA VAL A 301 6.79 -15.30 -1.76
C VAL A 301 6.19 -16.70 -1.66
N VAL A 302 5.09 -16.78 -0.93
CA VAL A 302 4.24 -17.97 -0.84
C VAL A 302 2.89 -17.65 -1.48
N GLU A 303 2.62 -18.20 -2.64
CA GLU A 303 1.34 -18.00 -3.31
C GLU A 303 0.20 -18.61 -2.47
N GLU A 304 -0.96 -17.93 -2.41
CA GLU A 304 -2.09 -18.41 -1.63
C GLU A 304 -2.60 -19.79 -2.07
N SER A 305 -2.44 -20.14 -3.35
CA SER A 305 -2.74 -21.48 -3.88
C SER A 305 -1.85 -22.59 -3.28
N ASN A 306 -0.65 -22.24 -2.86
CA ASN A 306 0.34 -23.14 -2.25
C ASN A 306 0.38 -23.01 -0.71
N LEU A 307 -0.48 -22.16 -0.15
CA LEU A 307 -0.50 -21.86 1.28
C LEU A 307 -1.12 -23.02 2.06
N CYS A 308 -0.31 -24.02 2.37
CA CYS A 308 -0.67 -25.09 3.30
C CYS A 308 0.16 -25.02 4.58
N ALA A 309 -0.34 -25.68 5.65
CA ALA A 309 0.27 -25.68 6.97
C ALA A 309 1.76 -26.05 6.93
N ALA A 310 2.09 -27.18 6.32
CA ALA A 310 3.46 -27.68 6.28
C ALA A 310 4.40 -26.70 5.56
N TYR A 311 4.02 -26.23 4.36
CA TYR A 311 4.86 -25.35 3.56
C TYR A 311 5.13 -24.00 4.23
N LEU A 312 4.10 -23.39 4.83
CA LEU A 312 4.27 -22.12 5.54
C LEU A 312 5.16 -22.28 6.77
N VAL A 313 4.93 -23.31 7.59
CA VAL A 313 5.73 -23.60 8.78
C VAL A 313 7.18 -23.91 8.43
N ASP A 314 7.40 -24.71 7.38
CA ASP A 314 8.75 -25.04 6.90
C ASP A 314 9.48 -23.80 6.42
N THR A 315 8.80 -22.91 5.68
CA THR A 315 9.37 -21.65 5.21
C THR A 315 9.74 -20.75 6.38
N ILE A 316 8.86 -20.61 7.39
CA ILE A 316 9.14 -19.83 8.60
C ILE A 316 10.32 -20.42 9.35
N ALA A 317 10.35 -21.73 9.59
CA ALA A 317 11.41 -22.41 10.32
C ALA A 317 12.76 -22.29 9.62
N ALA A 318 12.81 -22.45 8.30
CA ALA A 318 14.01 -22.31 7.50
C ALA A 318 14.59 -20.91 7.56
N LEU A 319 13.74 -19.87 7.55
CA LEU A 319 14.19 -18.48 7.64
C LEU A 319 14.66 -18.13 9.06
N ILE A 320 13.87 -18.47 10.08
CA ILE A 320 14.20 -18.17 11.47
C ILE A 320 15.47 -18.93 11.92
N GLY A 321 15.67 -20.14 11.41
CA GLY A 321 16.87 -20.96 11.70
C GLY A 321 18.14 -20.44 11.04
N ASP A 322 18.07 -19.49 10.11
CA ASP A 322 19.22 -18.93 9.40
C ASP A 322 19.34 -17.41 9.66
N ALA A 323 20.03 -17.07 10.74
CA ALA A 323 20.26 -15.66 11.13
C ALA A 323 21.02 -14.88 10.05
N GLY A 324 21.91 -15.53 9.31
CA GLY A 324 22.65 -14.91 8.21
C GLY A 324 21.70 -14.50 7.08
N ARG A 325 20.77 -15.38 6.71
CA ARG A 325 19.75 -15.11 5.71
C ARG A 325 18.81 -14.00 6.14
N LEU A 326 18.29 -14.02 7.38
CA LEU A 326 17.46 -12.93 7.91
C LEU A 326 18.18 -11.58 7.85
N LYS A 327 19.47 -11.54 8.25
CA LYS A 327 20.28 -10.32 8.18
C LYS A 327 20.45 -9.83 6.73
N SER A 328 20.70 -10.72 5.78
CA SER A 328 20.84 -10.38 4.37
C SER A 328 19.52 -9.86 3.81
N MET A 329 18.40 -10.49 4.13
CA MET A 329 17.05 -10.05 3.74
C MET A 329 16.72 -8.66 4.33
N SER A 330 17.07 -8.44 5.60
CA SER A 330 16.89 -7.15 6.27
C SER A 330 17.70 -6.03 5.57
N ALA A 331 18.95 -6.29 5.25
CA ALA A 331 19.80 -5.34 4.52
C ALA A 331 19.26 -5.05 3.11
N ALA A 332 18.81 -6.09 2.38
CA ALA A 332 18.20 -5.94 1.08
C ALA A 332 16.90 -5.12 1.14
N ALA A 333 16.03 -5.38 2.13
CA ALA A 333 14.83 -4.59 2.35
C ALA A 333 15.17 -3.11 2.62
N LYS A 334 16.14 -2.85 3.50
CA LYS A 334 16.56 -1.50 3.87
C LYS A 334 17.16 -0.72 2.70
N SER A 335 17.85 -1.38 1.77
CA SER A 335 18.43 -0.74 0.58
C SER A 335 17.36 -0.24 -0.41
N LEU A 336 16.13 -0.74 -0.31
CA LEU A 336 14.98 -0.32 -1.13
C LEU A 336 14.15 0.79 -0.45
N ALA A 337 14.58 1.30 0.70
CA ALA A 337 13.86 2.33 1.43
C ALA A 337 14.00 3.70 0.77
N HIS A 338 12.91 4.47 0.77
CA HIS A 338 12.86 5.83 0.24
C HIS A 338 12.47 6.83 1.35
N PRO A 339 13.40 7.23 2.23
CA PRO A 339 13.07 8.08 3.39
C PRO A 339 12.63 9.50 3.02
N LYS A 340 12.92 9.96 1.80
CA LYS A 340 12.56 11.29 1.29
C LYS A 340 11.41 11.24 0.28
N ALA A 341 10.66 10.15 0.24
CA ALA A 341 9.61 9.95 -0.77
C ALA A 341 8.62 11.12 -0.84
N VAL A 342 8.10 11.56 0.29
CA VAL A 342 7.09 12.61 0.33
C VAL A 342 7.64 13.99 -0.04
N GLU A 343 8.88 14.30 0.38
CA GLU A 343 9.59 15.53 0.02
C GLU A 343 9.87 15.58 -1.47
N GLU A 344 10.39 14.49 -2.04
CA GLU A 344 10.71 14.41 -3.47
C GLU A 344 9.47 14.52 -4.35
N ILE A 345 8.34 13.92 -3.94
CA ILE A 345 7.07 14.08 -4.64
C ILE A 345 6.60 15.54 -4.57
N ALA A 346 6.69 16.17 -3.40
CA ALA A 346 6.30 17.57 -3.24
C ALA A 346 7.16 18.53 -4.06
N GLU A 347 8.47 18.28 -4.19
CA GLU A 347 9.37 19.03 -5.06
C GLU A 347 9.03 18.85 -6.54
N MET A 348 8.70 17.61 -6.97
CA MET A 348 8.22 17.38 -8.36
C MET A 348 6.97 18.21 -8.67
N VAL A 349 6.02 18.26 -7.72
CA VAL A 349 4.81 19.09 -7.87
C VAL A 349 5.16 20.57 -7.98
N ALA A 350 6.08 21.07 -7.15
CA ALA A 350 6.50 22.47 -7.18
C ALA A 350 7.16 22.87 -8.51
N ARG A 351 8.04 22.00 -9.07
CA ARG A 351 8.63 22.23 -10.41
C ARG A 351 7.57 22.25 -11.51
N LEU A 352 6.62 21.34 -11.49
CA LEU A 352 5.52 21.33 -12.45
C LEU A 352 4.68 22.62 -12.36
N ALA A 353 4.49 23.18 -11.17
CA ALA A 353 3.77 24.43 -10.95
C ALA A 353 4.54 25.64 -11.48
N SER A 354 5.90 25.63 -11.39
CA SER A 354 6.76 26.71 -11.93
C SER A 354 7.00 26.61 -13.44
N GLY A 355 6.59 25.51 -14.08
CA GLY A 355 6.80 25.29 -15.50
C GLY A 355 8.22 24.79 -15.86
N GLU A 356 8.94 24.23 -14.86
CA GLU A 356 10.29 23.64 -15.00
C GLU A 356 10.26 22.16 -15.37
#